data_cf804fad919b3323b7c948db874182fa
#
_entry.id   cf804fad919b3323b7c948db874182fa
#
_cell.length_a   1.000
_cell.length_b   1.000
_cell.length_c   1.000
_cell.angle_alpha   90.00
_cell.angle_beta   90.00
_cell.angle_gamma   90.00
#
_symmetry.space_group_name_H-M   'P 1'
#
loop_
_entity.id
_entity.type
_entity.pdbx_description
1 polymer ?
#
loop_
_entity_poly.entity_id
_entity_poly.type
_entity_poly.pdbx_seq_one_letter_code
_entity_poly.pdbx_strand_id
1 'polypeptide(L)'
;VLFRSNVFGLINKVYEDPNVWMTSGSFKYHDGRPGFAKAPNTDIDVRKQTFTLSHMRTWKSWLWKQIKEEDLRDEKGQYWGVAGDLSFMFPMFEMSGLQNYRHINDVIYTYNESNPLNDHKVNMKKVMETVHKIRSMNSYKKL
;
A
#
# COMPACT_ATOMS: atom_id res chain seq x y z
N VAL A 1 -13.65 -8.80 5.95
CA VAL A 1 -12.19 -8.98 5.96
C VAL A 1 -11.86 -10.16 6.85
N LEU A 2 -11.15 -11.16 6.30
CA LEU A 2 -10.69 -12.31 7.05
C LEU A 2 -9.16 -12.37 6.96
N PHE A 3 -8.50 -12.32 8.11
CA PHE A 3 -7.08 -12.58 8.21
C PHE A 3 -6.84 -14.07 8.50
N ARG A 4 -5.71 -14.58 8.04
CA ARG A 4 -5.22 -15.90 8.44
C ARG A 4 -4.90 -15.87 9.94
N SER A 5 -5.21 -16.94 10.67
CA SER A 5 -5.07 -16.98 12.15
C SER A 5 -3.65 -16.69 12.66
N ASN A 6 -2.62 -17.00 11.87
CA ASN A 6 -1.22 -16.79 12.23
C ASN A 6 -0.57 -15.56 11.56
N VAL A 7 -1.36 -14.62 11.03
CA VAL A 7 -0.86 -13.47 10.24
C VAL A 7 0.18 -12.65 10.99
N PHE A 8 -0.05 -12.37 12.26
CA PHE A 8 0.90 -11.58 13.06
C PHE A 8 2.21 -12.33 13.32
N GLY A 9 2.17 -13.64 13.50
CA GLY A 9 3.37 -14.47 13.62
C GLY A 9 4.22 -14.44 12.35
N LEU A 10 3.58 -14.52 11.18
CA LEU A 10 4.28 -14.41 9.89
C LEU A 10 4.91 -13.02 9.70
N ILE A 11 4.17 -11.95 10.02
CA ILE A 11 4.67 -10.59 9.91
C ILE A 11 5.83 -10.36 10.88
N ASN A 12 5.70 -10.77 12.15
CA ASN A 12 6.77 -10.63 13.13
C ASN A 12 8.05 -11.33 12.68
N LYS A 13 7.94 -12.55 12.13
CA LYS A 13 9.09 -13.27 11.58
C LYS A 13 9.80 -12.50 10.46
N VAL A 14 9.06 -11.80 9.60
CA VAL A 14 9.66 -10.96 8.56
C VAL A 14 10.42 -9.78 9.16
N TYR A 15 9.94 -9.21 10.27
CA TYR A 15 10.58 -8.09 10.97
C TYR A 15 11.71 -8.50 11.93
N GLU A 16 12.04 -9.80 12.05
CA GLU A 16 13.29 -10.26 12.69
C GLU A 16 14.53 -9.75 11.92
N ASP A 17 14.40 -9.54 10.60
CA ASP A 17 15.39 -8.79 9.82
C ASP A 17 15.26 -7.28 10.15
N PRO A 18 16.25 -6.65 10.81
CA PRO A 18 16.19 -5.25 11.20
C PRO A 18 16.14 -4.29 9.99
N ASN A 19 16.57 -4.75 8.82
CA ASN A 19 16.54 -3.99 7.58
C ASN A 19 15.16 -3.93 6.93
N VAL A 20 14.18 -4.68 7.42
CA VAL A 20 12.81 -4.56 6.94
C VAL A 20 12.12 -3.36 7.57
N TRP A 21 11.70 -2.41 6.73
CA TRP A 21 11.03 -1.19 7.15
C TRP A 21 9.54 -1.22 6.84
N MET A 22 9.16 -1.87 5.75
CA MET A 22 7.76 -2.06 5.39
C MET A 22 7.52 -3.38 4.65
N THR A 23 6.27 -3.83 4.70
CA THR A 23 5.83 -5.03 3.98
C THR A 23 4.53 -4.76 3.23
N SER A 24 4.27 -5.56 2.21
CA SER A 24 2.93 -5.80 1.69
C SER A 24 2.69 -7.31 1.54
N GLY A 25 1.45 -7.71 1.40
CA GLY A 25 1.12 -9.12 1.36
C GLY A 25 0.31 -9.54 0.15
N SER A 26 0.28 -10.85 -0.08
CA SER A 26 -0.60 -11.48 -1.03
C SER A 26 -2.00 -11.67 -0.45
N PHE A 27 -3.00 -11.58 -1.30
CA PHE A 27 -4.39 -11.80 -0.93
C PHE A 27 -5.11 -12.68 -1.96
N LYS A 28 -6.26 -13.18 -1.58
CA LYS A 28 -7.23 -13.78 -2.50
C LYS A 28 -8.56 -13.06 -2.39
N TYR A 29 -9.36 -13.15 -3.44
CA TYR A 29 -10.75 -12.71 -3.38
C TYR A 29 -11.59 -13.70 -2.59
N HIS A 30 -12.78 -13.26 -2.16
CA HIS A 30 -13.72 -14.11 -1.39
C HIS A 30 -14.20 -15.35 -2.15
N ASP A 31 -14.17 -15.32 -3.49
CA ASP A 31 -14.49 -16.42 -4.40
C ASP A 31 -13.29 -17.37 -4.65
N GLY A 32 -12.14 -17.12 -4.00
CA GLY A 32 -10.95 -17.96 -4.10
C GLY A 32 -9.96 -17.54 -5.18
N ARG A 33 -10.31 -16.64 -6.11
CA ARG A 33 -9.38 -16.14 -7.13
C ARG A 33 -8.16 -15.47 -6.48
N PRO A 34 -6.95 -15.66 -7.03
CA PRO A 34 -5.76 -14.96 -6.53
C PRO A 34 -5.86 -13.46 -6.75
N GLY A 35 -5.34 -12.68 -5.80
CA GLY A 35 -5.20 -11.23 -5.92
C GLY A 35 -4.06 -10.83 -6.86
N PHE A 36 -4.03 -9.55 -7.22
CA PHE A 36 -3.01 -8.97 -8.11
C PHE A 36 -1.70 -8.60 -7.38
N ALA A 37 -1.66 -8.73 -6.05
CA ALA A 37 -0.52 -8.30 -5.24
C ALA A 37 0.74 -9.08 -5.57
N LYS A 38 1.83 -8.37 -5.74
CA LYS A 38 3.17 -8.91 -5.97
C LYS A 38 4.24 -7.91 -5.58
N ALA A 39 5.47 -8.37 -5.39
CA ALA A 39 6.61 -7.49 -5.22
C ALA A 39 6.76 -6.58 -6.46
N PRO A 40 7.03 -5.27 -6.30
CA PRO A 40 7.47 -4.43 -7.41
C PRO A 40 8.79 -4.94 -7.99
N ASN A 41 8.96 -4.79 -9.31
CA ASN A 41 10.21 -5.20 -9.97
C ASN A 41 11.35 -4.19 -9.78
N THR A 42 10.99 -2.94 -9.49
CA THR A 42 11.92 -1.82 -9.29
C THR A 42 11.32 -0.79 -8.37
N ASP A 43 12.15 -0.03 -7.69
CA ASP A 43 11.78 1.15 -6.89
C ASP A 43 11.96 2.48 -7.65
N ILE A 44 12.38 2.41 -8.93
CA ILE A 44 12.51 3.58 -9.80
C ILE A 44 11.15 3.96 -10.35
N ASP A 45 10.81 5.26 -10.28
CA ASP A 45 9.55 5.79 -10.82
C ASP A 45 8.29 5.01 -10.39
N VAL A 46 8.25 4.55 -9.13
CA VAL A 46 7.15 3.71 -8.62
C VAL A 46 5.77 4.32 -8.84
N ARG A 47 5.68 5.65 -8.86
CA ARG A 47 4.43 6.38 -9.13
C ARG A 47 3.92 6.21 -10.57
N LYS A 48 4.79 5.81 -11.50
CA LYS A 48 4.42 5.53 -12.91
C LYS A 48 4.08 4.07 -13.17
N GLN A 49 4.35 3.19 -12.20
CA GLN A 49 4.09 1.77 -12.33
C GLN A 49 2.69 1.38 -11.88
N THR A 50 2.25 0.17 -12.25
CA THR A 50 1.05 -0.44 -11.68
C THR A 50 1.25 -0.62 -10.17
N PHE A 51 0.29 -0.13 -9.37
CA PHE A 51 0.35 -0.28 -7.93
C PHE A 51 0.01 -1.71 -7.51
N THR A 52 0.97 -2.39 -6.90
CA THR A 52 0.86 -3.80 -6.50
C THR A 52 1.02 -4.04 -5.00
N LEU A 53 1.30 -2.98 -4.23
CA LEU A 53 1.48 -3.04 -2.76
C LEU A 53 0.13 -3.19 -2.06
N SER A 54 -0.34 -4.43 -1.95
CA SER A 54 -1.67 -4.70 -1.38
C SER A 54 -1.61 -5.16 0.08
N HIS A 55 -2.77 -5.49 0.62
CA HIS A 55 -2.95 -5.90 2.01
C HIS A 55 -2.36 -7.30 2.29
N MET A 56 -1.86 -7.58 3.47
CA MET A 56 -1.77 -6.66 4.59
C MET A 56 -0.50 -5.82 4.44
N ARG A 57 -0.63 -4.52 4.69
CA ARG A 57 0.48 -3.58 4.64
C ARG A 57 0.92 -3.27 6.05
N THR A 58 2.22 -3.33 6.33
CA THR A 58 2.79 -2.96 7.62
C THR A 58 4.07 -2.15 7.43
N TRP A 59 4.43 -1.36 8.41
CA TRP A 59 5.62 -0.52 8.39
C TRP A 59 6.09 -0.16 9.79
N LYS A 60 7.35 0.22 9.90
CA LYS A 60 7.89 0.80 11.12
C LYS A 60 7.34 2.21 11.33
N SER A 61 6.87 2.53 12.53
CA SER A 61 6.18 3.81 12.82
C SER A 61 7.01 5.05 12.50
N TRP A 62 8.34 4.96 12.66
CA TRP A 62 9.22 6.07 12.33
C TRP A 62 9.22 6.41 10.83
N LEU A 63 9.05 5.42 9.95
CA LEU A 63 8.98 5.61 8.50
C LEU A 63 7.74 6.44 8.11
N TRP A 64 6.59 6.14 8.72
CA TRP A 64 5.37 6.93 8.56
C TRP A 64 5.59 8.39 8.97
N LYS A 65 6.31 8.64 10.06
CA LYS A 65 6.57 9.99 10.59
C LYS A 65 7.44 10.85 9.67
N GLN A 66 8.07 10.28 8.63
CA GLN A 66 8.81 11.05 7.62
C GLN A 66 7.91 11.63 6.53
N ILE A 67 6.64 11.19 6.45
CA ILE A 67 5.71 11.71 5.44
C ILE A 67 5.26 13.10 5.86
N LYS A 68 5.29 14.02 4.91
CA LYS A 68 4.80 15.38 5.14
C LYS A 68 3.29 15.38 5.25
N GLU A 69 2.76 16.10 6.22
CA GLU A 69 1.32 16.18 6.50
C GLU A 69 0.53 16.72 5.29
N GLU A 70 1.11 17.68 4.56
CA GLU A 70 0.50 18.25 3.35
C GLU A 70 0.28 17.20 2.25
N ASP A 71 1.15 16.18 2.13
CA ASP A 71 1.04 15.13 1.12
C ASP A 71 -0.09 14.13 1.43
N LEU A 72 -0.56 14.09 2.66
CA LEU A 72 -1.71 13.28 3.09
C LEU A 72 -3.06 13.98 2.83
N ARG A 73 -3.05 15.22 2.34
CA ARG A 73 -4.23 16.06 2.19
C ARG A 73 -4.45 16.49 0.74
N ASP A 74 -5.70 16.78 0.44
CA ASP A 74 -6.10 17.38 -0.83
C ASP A 74 -5.89 18.92 -0.83
N GLU A 75 -6.21 19.57 -1.95
CA GLU A 75 -6.05 21.01 -2.13
C GLU A 75 -6.94 21.85 -1.19
N LYS A 76 -7.92 21.21 -0.54
CA LYS A 76 -8.80 21.85 0.48
C LYS A 76 -8.30 21.59 1.89
N GLY A 77 -7.14 20.98 2.06
CA GLY A 77 -6.59 20.61 3.36
C GLY A 77 -7.29 19.42 4.03
N GLN A 78 -8.16 18.69 3.31
CA GLN A 78 -8.83 17.49 3.82
C GLN A 78 -8.01 16.25 3.51
N TYR A 79 -8.02 15.24 4.39
CA TYR A 79 -7.42 13.95 4.06
C TYR A 79 -8.10 13.33 2.83
N TRP A 80 -7.30 12.66 1.99
CA TRP A 80 -7.81 11.99 0.79
C TRP A 80 -8.95 11.02 1.13
N GLY A 81 -10.15 11.31 0.67
CA GLY A 81 -11.34 10.52 0.98
C GLY A 81 -11.45 9.19 0.21
N VAL A 82 -10.75 9.07 -0.95
CA VAL A 82 -10.68 7.86 -1.77
C VAL A 82 -9.26 7.67 -2.26
N ALA A 83 -8.83 6.42 -2.48
CA ALA A 83 -7.47 6.07 -2.90
C ALA A 83 -6.35 6.70 -2.02
N GLY A 84 -6.69 7.13 -0.80
CA GLY A 84 -5.77 7.83 0.11
C GLY A 84 -4.60 6.96 0.57
N ASP A 85 -4.73 5.64 0.47
CA ASP A 85 -3.63 4.71 0.74
C ASP A 85 -2.41 4.96 -0.15
N LEU A 86 -2.57 5.48 -1.35
CA LEU A 86 -1.46 5.82 -2.24
C LEU A 86 -0.62 6.99 -1.70
N SER A 87 -1.25 7.94 -0.99
CA SER A 87 -0.57 9.13 -0.46
C SER A 87 0.48 8.81 0.61
N PHE A 88 0.39 7.66 1.25
CA PHE A 88 1.38 7.20 2.22
C PHE A 88 2.19 5.98 1.75
N MET A 89 1.61 5.12 0.92
CA MET A 89 2.33 3.93 0.44
C MET A 89 3.45 4.29 -0.54
N PHE A 90 3.24 5.26 -1.45
CA PHE A 90 4.30 5.72 -2.33
C PHE A 90 5.47 6.33 -1.56
N PRO A 91 5.27 7.36 -0.70
CA PRO A 91 6.36 7.90 0.12
C PRO A 91 7.13 6.85 0.90
N MET A 92 6.45 5.96 1.60
CA MET A 92 7.12 4.94 2.40
C MET A 92 7.92 3.96 1.54
N PHE A 93 7.40 3.56 0.38
CA PHE A 93 8.12 2.68 -0.52
C PHE A 93 9.30 3.38 -1.19
N GLU A 94 9.15 4.66 -1.59
CA GLU A 94 10.22 5.49 -2.15
C GLU A 94 11.38 5.65 -1.16
N MET A 95 11.07 5.92 0.12
CA MET A 95 12.06 6.04 1.19
C MET A 95 12.74 4.70 1.52
N SER A 96 12.00 3.62 1.54
CA SER A 96 12.51 2.28 1.85
C SER A 96 13.35 1.69 0.72
N GLY A 97 12.94 1.91 -0.51
CA GLY A 97 13.44 1.17 -1.66
C GLY A 97 13.18 -0.34 -1.54
N LEU A 98 13.57 -1.10 -2.56
CA LEU A 98 13.44 -2.56 -2.56
C LEU A 98 14.26 -3.25 -1.47
N GLN A 99 15.38 -2.66 -1.07
CA GLN A 99 16.28 -3.26 -0.08
C GLN A 99 15.64 -3.38 1.31
N ASN A 100 14.78 -2.43 1.69
CA ASN A 100 14.13 -2.39 3.01
C ASN A 100 12.64 -2.76 2.95
N TYR A 101 12.16 -3.24 1.80
CA TYR A 101 10.82 -3.74 1.59
C TYR A 101 10.81 -5.27 1.49
N ARG A 102 9.75 -5.91 2.00
CA ARG A 102 9.50 -7.34 1.77
C ARG A 102 8.06 -7.59 1.36
N HIS A 103 7.89 -8.42 0.35
CA HIS A 103 6.57 -8.94 -0.03
C HIS A 103 6.33 -10.29 0.66
N ILE A 104 5.18 -10.43 1.30
CA ILE A 104 4.75 -11.69 1.93
C ILE A 104 3.95 -12.47 0.90
N ASN A 105 4.55 -13.52 0.35
CA ASN A 105 3.95 -14.34 -0.71
C ASN A 105 2.80 -15.21 -0.20
N ASP A 106 2.79 -15.54 1.11
CA ASP A 106 1.64 -16.23 1.70
C ASP A 106 0.37 -15.41 1.54
N VAL A 107 -0.73 -16.10 1.21
CA VAL A 107 -2.05 -15.47 1.22
C VAL A 107 -2.49 -15.28 2.66
N ILE A 108 -2.38 -14.06 3.15
CA ILE A 108 -2.68 -13.67 4.54
C ILE A 108 -3.98 -12.89 4.69
N TYR A 109 -4.61 -12.54 3.58
CA TYR A 109 -5.77 -11.65 3.55
C TYR A 109 -6.82 -12.15 2.54
N THR A 110 -8.10 -12.07 2.88
CA THR A 110 -9.20 -12.32 1.96
C THR A 110 -9.95 -11.02 1.69
N TYR A 111 -9.94 -10.58 0.43
CA TYR A 111 -10.56 -9.34 -0.01
C TYR A 111 -12.02 -9.58 -0.44
N ASN A 112 -12.93 -8.81 0.15
CA ASN A 112 -14.35 -8.83 -0.24
C ASN A 112 -14.59 -7.79 -1.35
N GLU A 113 -14.57 -8.25 -2.59
CA GLU A 113 -14.88 -7.42 -3.76
C GLU A 113 -16.38 -7.18 -3.94
N SER A 114 -17.23 -8.03 -3.35
CA SER A 114 -18.70 -7.95 -3.58
C SER A 114 -19.37 -6.79 -2.82
N ASN A 115 -18.67 -6.12 -1.89
CA ASN A 115 -19.24 -4.99 -1.18
C ASN A 115 -19.65 -3.88 -2.17
N PRO A 116 -20.95 -3.50 -2.23
CA PRO A 116 -21.44 -2.46 -3.13
C PRO A 116 -20.90 -1.06 -2.79
N LEU A 117 -20.42 -0.84 -1.57
CA LEU A 117 -19.88 0.44 -1.09
C LEU A 117 -18.38 0.62 -1.38
N ASN A 118 -17.75 -0.30 -2.11
CA ASN A 118 -16.36 -0.13 -2.52
C ASN A 118 -16.19 1.13 -3.39
N ASP A 119 -15.22 1.97 -3.08
CA ASP A 119 -14.97 3.25 -3.74
C ASP A 119 -14.92 3.17 -5.26
N HIS A 120 -14.27 2.12 -5.79
CA HIS A 120 -14.18 1.90 -7.23
C HIS A 120 -15.53 1.54 -7.90
N LYS A 121 -16.57 1.18 -7.12
CA LYS A 121 -17.94 0.96 -7.63
C LYS A 121 -18.80 2.21 -7.51
N VAL A 122 -18.59 2.99 -6.44
CA VAL A 122 -19.45 4.14 -6.12
C VAL A 122 -18.99 5.40 -6.85
N ASN A 123 -17.68 5.62 -6.97
CA ASN A 123 -17.16 6.88 -7.49
C ASN A 123 -15.82 6.73 -8.23
N MET A 124 -15.82 5.93 -9.29
CA MET A 124 -14.63 5.64 -10.10
C MET A 124 -13.96 6.92 -10.62
N LYS A 125 -14.74 7.93 -11.05
CA LYS A 125 -14.19 9.20 -11.54
C LYS A 125 -13.32 9.87 -10.49
N LYS A 126 -13.85 10.03 -9.27
CA LYS A 126 -13.11 10.64 -8.15
C LYS A 126 -11.88 9.81 -7.76
N VAL A 127 -11.98 8.48 -7.80
CA VAL A 127 -10.83 7.60 -7.57
C VAL A 127 -9.74 7.87 -8.58
N MET A 128 -10.05 7.93 -9.88
CA MET A 128 -9.07 8.18 -10.94
C MET A 128 -8.43 9.56 -10.83
N GLU A 129 -9.21 10.60 -10.54
CA GLU A 129 -8.70 11.96 -10.32
C GLU A 129 -7.74 12.01 -9.13
N THR A 130 -8.11 11.38 -7.99
CA THR A 130 -7.25 11.31 -6.81
C THR A 130 -5.97 10.53 -7.08
N VAL A 131 -6.06 9.37 -7.73
CA VAL A 131 -4.89 8.58 -8.15
C VAL A 131 -3.94 9.40 -9.02
N HIS A 132 -4.49 10.14 -9.99
CA HIS A 132 -3.68 11.00 -10.87
C HIS A 132 -2.95 12.09 -10.06
N LYS A 133 -3.64 12.79 -9.18
CA LYS A 133 -3.07 13.84 -8.32
C LYS A 133 -1.95 13.29 -7.43
N ILE A 134 -2.21 12.21 -6.69
CA ILE A 134 -1.21 11.62 -5.79
C ILE A 134 0.02 11.15 -6.60
N ARG A 135 -0.18 10.57 -7.77
CA ARG A 135 0.93 10.13 -8.65
C ARG A 135 1.76 11.29 -9.21
N SER A 136 1.17 12.47 -9.37
CA SER A 136 1.87 13.67 -9.87
C SER A 136 2.65 14.43 -8.80
N MET A 137 2.50 14.07 -7.52
CA MET A 137 3.27 14.66 -6.43
C MET A 137 4.76 14.32 -6.52
N ASN A 138 5.60 15.13 -5.89
CA ASN A 138 7.04 14.89 -5.85
C ASN A 138 7.38 13.59 -5.11
N SER A 139 8.31 12.84 -5.66
CA SER A 139 8.82 11.61 -5.03
C SER A 139 9.71 11.93 -3.83
N TYR A 140 9.67 11.06 -2.85
CA TYR A 140 10.56 11.11 -1.69
C TYR A 140 11.93 10.53 -2.03
N LYS A 141 12.96 11.05 -1.39
CA LYS A 141 14.31 10.49 -1.50
C LYS A 141 14.41 9.21 -0.69
N LYS A 142 15.17 8.25 -1.22
CA LYS A 142 15.55 7.05 -0.47
C LYS A 142 16.37 7.43 0.76
N LEU A 143 16.11 6.77 1.89
CA LEU A 143 16.81 6.93 3.17
C LEU A 143 17.98 5.96 3.31
#